data_fb02fc50c08067c2f231228bccc2cc74
#
_entry.id   fb02fc50c08067c2f231228bccc2cc74
#
_cell.length_a   1.000
_cell.length_b   1.000
_cell.length_c   1.000
_cell.angle_alpha   90.00
_cell.angle_beta   90.00
_cell.angle_gamma   90.00
#
_symmetry.space_group_name_H-M   'P 1'
#
loop_
_entity.id
_entity.type
_entity.pdbx_description
1 polymer ?
#
loop_
_entity_poly.entity_id
_entity_poly.type
_entity_poly.pdbx_seq_one_letter_code
_entity_poly.pdbx_strand_id
1 'polypeptide(L)'
;MLTSSIKTQIRSSFEEAKKQLPNYTNRSSQNKMIAEIAKTLTGEYPESNPIICVEAPTGTGKTMAYLVSCLPIAKASKKKLVIASANVALQEQILNKDIVDAKKYCSIDFEFALAKGRSRYVCIRNLINLTEENSNSPAIFEDALLWDEKPSQNDLDVLTEMSENYSATRWSGEIDDLIS
;
A
#
# COMPACT_ATOMS: atom_id res chain seq x y z
N MET A 1 -6.55 -8.14 24.76
CA MET A 1 -7.98 -8.50 24.81
C MET A 1 -8.79 -7.56 23.92
N LEU A 2 -9.75 -8.10 23.20
CA LEU A 2 -10.69 -7.33 22.38
C LEU A 2 -11.62 -6.52 23.30
N THR A 3 -11.35 -5.22 23.42
CA THR A 3 -12.20 -4.35 24.23
C THR A 3 -13.60 -4.23 23.63
N SER A 4 -14.62 -3.97 24.46
CA SER A 4 -15.99 -3.79 23.96
C SER A 4 -16.08 -2.61 22.98
N SER A 5 -15.26 -1.58 23.16
CA SER A 5 -15.15 -0.43 22.25
C SER A 5 -14.68 -0.82 20.85
N ILE A 6 -13.59 -1.56 20.72
CA ILE A 6 -13.08 -2.04 19.43
C ILE A 6 -14.11 -2.95 18.74
N LYS A 7 -14.72 -3.86 19.52
CA LYS A 7 -15.77 -4.76 19.04
C LYS A 7 -16.98 -4.00 18.47
N THR A 8 -17.40 -2.96 19.17
CA THR A 8 -18.50 -2.09 18.72
C THR A 8 -18.10 -1.34 17.45
N GLN A 9 -16.88 -0.81 17.38
CA GLN A 9 -16.39 -0.07 16.22
C GLN A 9 -16.30 -0.97 14.98
N ILE A 10 -15.77 -2.18 15.10
CA ILE A 10 -15.72 -3.16 13.99
C ILE A 10 -17.13 -3.47 13.50
N ARG A 11 -18.07 -3.73 14.42
CA ARG A 11 -19.47 -4.02 14.07
C ARG A 11 -20.16 -2.85 13.41
N SER A 12 -20.05 -1.65 13.97
CA SER A 12 -20.71 -0.46 13.40
C SER A 12 -20.19 -0.14 12.01
N SER A 13 -18.86 -0.16 11.82
CA SER A 13 -18.24 0.08 10.50
C SER A 13 -18.67 -0.95 9.46
N PHE A 14 -18.78 -2.22 9.86
CA PHE A 14 -19.21 -3.27 8.94
C PHE A 14 -20.72 -3.18 8.62
N GLU A 15 -21.56 -2.89 9.61
CA GLU A 15 -23.00 -2.68 9.37
C GLU A 15 -23.26 -1.46 8.48
N GLU A 16 -22.44 -0.41 8.61
CA GLU A 16 -22.51 0.76 7.74
C GLU A 16 -22.15 0.41 6.31
N ALA A 17 -21.05 -0.31 6.12
CA ALA A 17 -20.63 -0.82 4.81
C ALA A 17 -21.72 -1.69 4.16
N LYS A 18 -22.36 -2.57 4.92
CA LYS A 18 -23.47 -3.40 4.42
C LYS A 18 -24.65 -2.58 3.88
N LYS A 19 -24.98 -1.46 4.53
CA LYS A 19 -26.11 -0.61 4.14
C LYS A 19 -25.81 0.21 2.90
N GLN A 20 -24.54 0.61 2.71
CA GLN A 20 -24.16 1.57 1.68
C GLN A 20 -23.57 0.92 0.44
N LEU A 21 -22.98 -0.28 0.56
CA LEU A 21 -22.40 -0.98 -0.59
C LEU A 21 -23.49 -1.44 -1.56
N PRO A 22 -23.42 -1.03 -2.84
CA PRO A 22 -24.39 -1.47 -3.83
C PRO A 22 -24.33 -3.01 -4.01
N ASN A 23 -25.50 -3.64 -4.07
CA ASN A 23 -25.64 -5.09 -4.25
C ASN A 23 -24.94 -5.94 -3.19
N TYR A 24 -24.80 -5.42 -1.96
CA TYR A 24 -24.22 -6.19 -0.88
C TYR A 24 -25.03 -7.44 -0.58
N THR A 25 -24.36 -8.57 -0.56
CA THR A 25 -24.95 -9.85 -0.14
C THR A 25 -24.28 -10.31 1.16
N ASN A 26 -25.06 -10.60 2.18
CA ASN A 26 -24.53 -11.07 3.45
C ASN A 26 -23.89 -12.46 3.30
N ARG A 27 -22.61 -12.57 3.67
CA ARG A 27 -21.82 -13.79 3.56
C ARG A 27 -21.34 -14.20 4.96
N SER A 28 -21.82 -15.35 5.43
CA SER A 28 -21.43 -15.88 6.74
C SER A 28 -19.90 -16.10 6.86
N SER A 29 -19.27 -16.51 5.76
CA SER A 29 -17.79 -16.65 5.68
C SER A 29 -17.05 -15.34 5.91
N GLN A 30 -17.54 -14.22 5.37
CA GLN A 30 -16.98 -12.90 5.61
C GLN A 30 -17.11 -12.48 7.07
N ASN A 31 -18.29 -12.69 7.68
CA ASN A 31 -18.52 -12.40 9.09
C ASN A 31 -17.58 -13.22 9.99
N LYS A 32 -17.42 -14.52 9.69
CA LYS A 32 -16.49 -15.39 10.41
C LYS A 32 -15.05 -14.91 10.28
N MET A 33 -14.61 -14.53 9.08
CA MET A 33 -13.27 -14.01 8.83
C MET A 33 -13.00 -12.75 9.65
N ILE A 34 -13.93 -11.77 9.67
CA ILE A 34 -13.82 -10.56 10.49
C ILE A 34 -13.65 -10.90 11.96
N ALA A 35 -14.48 -11.81 12.47
CA ALA A 35 -14.44 -12.21 13.87
C ALA A 35 -13.11 -12.90 14.26
N GLU A 36 -12.64 -13.83 13.43
CA GLU A 36 -11.42 -14.58 13.71
C GLU A 36 -10.17 -13.68 13.61
N ILE A 37 -10.09 -12.78 12.63
CA ILE A 37 -9.01 -11.79 12.55
C ILE A 37 -9.01 -10.91 13.82
N ALA A 38 -10.16 -10.40 14.22
CA ALA A 38 -10.25 -9.54 15.39
C ALA A 38 -9.81 -10.26 16.68
N LYS A 39 -10.25 -11.49 16.89
CA LYS A 39 -9.86 -12.30 18.05
C LYS A 39 -8.37 -12.59 18.10
N THR A 40 -7.81 -13.00 16.96
CA THR A 40 -6.38 -13.33 16.82
C THR A 40 -5.50 -12.12 17.15
N LEU A 41 -5.79 -10.98 16.51
CA LEU A 41 -4.98 -9.77 16.66
C LEU A 41 -5.10 -9.12 18.05
N THR A 42 -6.16 -9.41 18.77
CA THR A 42 -6.37 -8.86 20.13
C THR A 42 -6.02 -9.82 21.26
N GLY A 43 -5.46 -10.99 20.91
CA GLY A 43 -4.97 -11.96 21.90
C GLY A 43 -6.08 -12.68 22.66
N GLU A 44 -7.23 -12.94 22.02
CA GLU A 44 -8.24 -13.84 22.60
C GLU A 44 -7.78 -15.32 22.60
N TYR A 45 -6.72 -15.63 21.83
CA TYR A 45 -6.08 -16.96 21.80
C TYR A 45 -4.70 -16.90 22.50
N PRO A 46 -4.63 -17.05 23.84
CA PRO A 46 -3.44 -16.76 24.63
C PRO A 46 -2.25 -17.68 24.35
N GLU A 47 -2.49 -18.87 23.84
CA GLU A 47 -1.44 -19.88 23.58
C GLU A 47 -0.86 -19.80 22.16
N SER A 48 -1.37 -18.90 21.30
CA SER A 48 -0.92 -18.77 19.92
C SER A 48 -0.23 -17.43 19.67
N ASN A 49 0.78 -17.45 18.80
CA ASN A 49 1.24 -16.20 18.17
C ASN A 49 0.05 -15.53 17.46
N PRO A 50 -0.01 -14.19 17.39
CA PRO A 50 -1.10 -13.48 16.74
C PRO A 50 -1.03 -13.59 15.19
N ILE A 51 -0.97 -14.83 14.72
CA ILE A 51 -0.91 -15.19 13.30
C ILE A 51 -2.17 -15.94 12.94
N ILE A 52 -2.79 -15.54 11.84
CA ILE A 52 -3.95 -16.23 11.27
C ILE A 52 -3.73 -16.47 9.78
N CYS A 53 -4.01 -17.69 9.32
CA CYS A 53 -4.05 -18.04 7.92
C CYS A 53 -5.51 -18.24 7.52
N VAL A 54 -5.94 -17.54 6.47
CA VAL A 54 -7.33 -17.58 6.01
C VAL A 54 -7.37 -17.92 4.53
N GLU A 55 -8.03 -19.02 4.21
CA GLU A 55 -8.41 -19.38 2.86
C GLU A 55 -9.88 -19.05 2.64
N ALA A 56 -10.19 -18.33 1.57
CA ALA A 56 -11.54 -18.00 1.17
C ALA A 56 -11.64 -17.84 -0.34
N PRO A 57 -12.71 -18.32 -1.00
CA PRO A 57 -12.92 -18.15 -2.43
C PRO A 57 -12.91 -16.69 -2.89
N THR A 58 -12.70 -16.46 -4.18
CA THR A 58 -12.88 -15.14 -4.79
C THR A 58 -14.33 -14.66 -4.57
N GLY A 59 -14.50 -13.36 -4.46
CA GLY A 59 -15.85 -12.78 -4.21
C GLY A 59 -16.33 -12.85 -2.76
N THR A 60 -15.61 -13.48 -1.82
CA THR A 60 -15.98 -13.51 -0.40
C THR A 60 -15.93 -12.13 0.26
N GLY A 61 -15.23 -11.16 -0.32
CA GLY A 61 -15.01 -9.84 0.27
C GLY A 61 -13.86 -9.84 1.29
N LYS A 62 -12.80 -10.58 1.00
CA LYS A 62 -11.60 -10.69 1.87
C LYS A 62 -11.01 -9.35 2.23
N THR A 63 -10.82 -8.47 1.23
CA THR A 63 -10.21 -7.15 1.43
C THR A 63 -11.01 -6.31 2.42
N MET A 64 -12.31 -6.21 2.23
CA MET A 64 -13.19 -5.50 3.15
C MET A 64 -13.16 -6.13 4.55
N ALA A 65 -13.12 -7.47 4.63
CA ALA A 65 -13.09 -8.17 5.92
C ALA A 65 -11.83 -7.81 6.74
N TYR A 66 -10.64 -7.82 6.14
CA TYR A 66 -9.44 -7.46 6.89
C TYR A 66 -9.32 -5.95 7.12
N LEU A 67 -9.77 -5.09 6.20
CA LEU A 67 -9.80 -3.64 6.44
C LEU A 67 -10.68 -3.28 7.63
N VAL A 68 -11.92 -3.76 7.64
CA VAL A 68 -12.89 -3.48 8.71
C VAL A 68 -12.44 -4.01 10.07
N SER A 69 -11.75 -5.16 10.10
CA SER A 69 -11.26 -5.72 11.36
C SER A 69 -9.93 -5.11 11.81
N CYS A 70 -8.97 -4.91 10.90
CA CYS A 70 -7.62 -4.49 11.26
C CYS A 70 -7.50 -2.98 11.51
N LEU A 71 -8.20 -2.13 10.75
CA LEU A 71 -8.09 -0.66 10.90
C LEU A 71 -8.48 -0.17 12.29
N PRO A 72 -9.63 -0.56 12.90
CA PRO A 72 -9.97 -0.15 14.25
C PRO A 72 -8.96 -0.63 15.29
N ILE A 73 -8.43 -1.86 15.12
CA ILE A 73 -7.41 -2.43 16.01
C ILE A 73 -6.10 -1.66 15.91
N ALA A 74 -5.65 -1.38 14.69
CA ALA A 74 -4.42 -0.61 14.44
C ALA A 74 -4.52 0.79 15.04
N LYS A 75 -5.66 1.48 14.83
CA LYS A 75 -5.94 2.80 15.39
C LYS A 75 -5.94 2.79 16.92
N ALA A 76 -6.64 1.86 17.53
CA ALA A 76 -6.68 1.72 19.00
C ALA A 76 -5.32 1.39 19.59
N SER A 77 -4.51 0.62 18.89
CA SER A 77 -3.15 0.23 19.30
C SER A 77 -2.07 1.24 18.92
N LYS A 78 -2.43 2.35 18.25
CA LYS A 78 -1.48 3.34 17.68
C LYS A 78 -0.42 2.68 16.78
N LYS A 79 -0.82 1.68 15.99
CA LYS A 79 0.04 0.94 15.07
C LYS A 79 -0.38 1.21 13.63
N LYS A 80 0.55 0.98 12.70
CA LYS A 80 0.28 1.01 11.26
C LYS A 80 -0.23 -0.37 10.80
N LEU A 81 -1.20 -0.36 9.89
CA LEU A 81 -1.61 -1.54 9.13
C LEU A 81 -0.79 -1.57 7.84
N VAL A 82 -0.05 -2.66 7.63
CA VAL A 82 0.69 -2.89 6.38
C VAL A 82 -0.01 -4.01 5.62
N ILE A 83 -0.34 -3.75 4.36
CA ILE A 83 -0.93 -4.74 3.45
C ILE A 83 0.11 -5.03 2.36
N ALA A 84 0.60 -6.26 2.32
CA ALA A 84 1.55 -6.70 1.31
C ALA A 84 0.85 -7.56 0.25
N SER A 85 1.12 -7.29 -1.02
CA SER A 85 0.65 -8.07 -2.15
C SER A 85 1.81 -8.36 -3.10
N ALA A 86 1.87 -9.58 -3.62
CA ALA A 86 2.86 -9.99 -4.61
C ALA A 86 2.50 -9.54 -6.04
N ASN A 87 1.28 -9.08 -6.27
CA ASN A 87 0.78 -8.74 -7.59
C ASN A 87 0.43 -7.25 -7.68
N VAL A 88 1.02 -6.55 -8.66
CA VAL A 88 0.80 -5.11 -8.88
C VAL A 88 -0.68 -4.80 -9.16
N ALA A 89 -1.34 -5.59 -10.02
CA ALA A 89 -2.76 -5.37 -10.31
C ALA A 89 -3.64 -5.47 -9.06
N LEU A 90 -3.30 -6.36 -8.11
CA LEU A 90 -4.00 -6.44 -6.83
C LEU A 90 -3.68 -5.25 -5.92
N GLN A 91 -2.45 -4.71 -5.96
CA GLN A 91 -2.11 -3.47 -5.24
C GLN A 91 -2.95 -2.29 -5.75
N GLU A 92 -3.06 -2.14 -7.06
CA GLU A 92 -3.89 -1.11 -7.69
C GLU A 92 -5.38 -1.28 -7.37
N GLN A 93 -5.88 -2.50 -7.39
CA GLN A 93 -7.27 -2.76 -6.97
C GLN A 93 -7.49 -2.35 -5.51
N ILE A 94 -6.59 -2.72 -4.61
CA ILE A 94 -6.68 -2.34 -3.19
C ILE A 94 -6.67 -0.82 -3.05
N LEU A 95 -5.77 -0.13 -3.75
CA LEU A 95 -5.59 1.30 -3.67
C LEU A 95 -6.79 2.07 -4.24
N ASN A 96 -7.16 1.75 -5.49
CA ASN A 96 -8.11 2.53 -6.27
C ASN A 96 -9.58 2.18 -5.95
N LYS A 97 -9.83 1.02 -5.36
CA LYS A 97 -11.18 0.56 -5.05
C LYS A 97 -11.38 0.26 -3.58
N ASP A 98 -10.69 -0.74 -3.05
CA ASP A 98 -11.03 -1.29 -1.74
C ASP A 98 -10.80 -0.29 -0.59
N ILE A 99 -9.71 0.51 -0.67
CA ILE A 99 -9.41 1.58 0.29
C ILE A 99 -10.42 2.73 0.16
N VAL A 100 -10.76 3.10 -1.08
CA VAL A 100 -11.76 4.14 -1.35
C VAL A 100 -13.12 3.71 -0.82
N ASP A 101 -13.52 2.47 -1.08
CA ASP A 101 -14.76 1.89 -0.56
C ASP A 101 -14.76 1.83 0.98
N ALA A 102 -13.64 1.44 1.60
CA ALA A 102 -13.52 1.41 3.05
C ALA A 102 -13.66 2.82 3.66
N LYS A 103 -13.02 3.83 3.10
CA LYS A 103 -13.18 5.23 3.54
C LYS A 103 -14.62 5.70 3.40
N LYS A 104 -15.24 5.41 2.27
CA LYS A 104 -16.59 5.89 1.94
C LYS A 104 -17.69 5.20 2.75
N TYR A 105 -17.58 3.88 2.91
CA TYR A 105 -18.68 3.07 3.41
C TYR A 105 -18.51 2.55 4.85
N CYS A 106 -17.27 2.56 5.39
CA CYS A 106 -17.04 2.01 6.74
C CYS A 106 -16.95 3.06 7.84
N SER A 107 -17.06 4.35 7.51
CA SER A 107 -16.92 5.48 8.47
C SER A 107 -15.65 5.37 9.33
N ILE A 108 -14.57 4.86 8.74
CA ILE A 108 -13.25 4.77 9.38
C ILE A 108 -12.35 5.83 8.78
N ASP A 109 -11.93 6.77 9.59
CA ASP A 109 -10.93 7.77 9.19
C ASP A 109 -9.53 7.21 9.34
N PHE A 110 -8.75 7.19 8.25
CA PHE A 110 -7.36 6.76 8.17
C PHE A 110 -6.64 7.38 6.99
N GLU A 111 -5.34 7.54 7.12
CA GLU A 111 -4.45 7.89 6.02
C GLU A 111 -3.79 6.64 5.46
N PHE A 112 -3.41 6.68 4.19
CA PHE A 112 -2.71 5.59 3.54
C PHE A 112 -1.67 6.11 2.57
N ALA A 113 -0.65 5.30 2.32
CA ALA A 113 0.36 5.52 1.31
C ALA A 113 0.68 4.20 0.61
N LEU A 114 0.98 4.28 -0.68
CA LEU A 114 1.48 3.16 -1.46
C LEU A 114 3.00 3.10 -1.34
N ALA A 115 3.54 1.89 -1.16
CA ALA A 115 4.96 1.61 -1.28
C ALA A 115 5.15 0.48 -2.30
N LYS A 116 5.75 0.80 -3.43
CA LYS A 116 6.11 -0.19 -4.45
C LYS A 116 7.49 -0.78 -4.17
N GLY A 117 7.84 -1.87 -4.85
CA GLY A 117 9.17 -2.43 -4.82
C GLY A 117 10.21 -1.43 -5.34
N ARG A 118 11.43 -1.52 -4.83
CA ARG A 118 12.54 -0.59 -5.14
C ARG A 118 12.82 -0.45 -6.65
N SER A 119 12.62 -1.54 -7.40
CA SER A 119 12.77 -1.55 -8.87
C SER A 119 11.71 -0.74 -9.63
N ARG A 120 10.70 -0.22 -8.95
CA ARG A 120 9.66 0.63 -9.53
C ARG A 120 9.96 2.13 -9.39
N TYR A 121 11.10 2.46 -8.81
CA TYR A 121 11.54 3.84 -8.64
C TYR A 121 12.88 4.06 -9.33
N VAL A 122 13.02 5.23 -9.94
CA VAL A 122 14.32 5.69 -10.45
C VAL A 122 15.25 5.95 -9.26
N CYS A 123 16.52 5.58 -9.41
CA CYS A 123 17.53 5.92 -8.42
C CYS A 123 17.84 7.43 -8.50
N ILE A 124 17.24 8.21 -7.62
CA ILE A 124 17.36 9.66 -7.62
C ILE A 124 18.84 10.11 -7.47
N ARG A 125 19.63 9.41 -6.67
CA ARG A 125 21.06 9.70 -6.54
C ARG A 125 21.78 9.56 -7.89
N ASN A 126 21.49 8.50 -8.66
CA ASN A 126 22.10 8.31 -9.96
C ASN A 126 21.60 9.35 -10.96
N LEU A 127 20.30 9.67 -10.92
CA LEU A 127 19.70 10.70 -11.77
C LEU A 127 20.39 12.05 -11.56
N ILE A 128 20.54 12.49 -10.32
CA ILE A 128 21.21 13.76 -9.97
C ILE A 128 22.66 13.73 -10.40
N ASN A 129 23.40 12.65 -10.13
CA ASN A 129 24.82 12.53 -10.51
C ASN A 129 25.03 12.58 -12.03
N LEU A 130 24.06 12.11 -12.83
CA LEU A 130 24.15 12.14 -14.29
C LEU A 130 23.79 13.52 -14.88
N THR A 131 23.03 14.33 -14.16
CA THR A 131 22.57 15.65 -14.64
C THR A 131 23.35 16.83 -14.08
N GLU A 132 24.01 16.67 -12.93
CA GLU A 132 24.90 17.70 -12.39
C GLU A 132 26.27 17.61 -13.08
N GLU A 133 26.65 18.64 -13.82
CA GLU A 133 27.97 18.76 -14.47
C GLU A 133 29.16 18.85 -13.48
N ASN A 134 28.91 18.77 -12.19
CA ASN A 134 29.93 18.81 -11.14
C ASN A 134 30.51 17.41 -10.85
N SER A 135 31.20 16.85 -11.82
CA SER A 135 32.01 15.62 -11.69
C SER A 135 33.33 15.86 -10.93
N ASN A 136 33.29 16.57 -9.81
CA ASN A 136 34.39 16.60 -8.83
C ASN A 136 34.25 15.52 -7.75
N SER A 137 33.27 14.64 -7.85
CA SER A 137 33.29 13.39 -7.08
C SER A 137 34.31 12.46 -7.71
N PRO A 138 35.29 11.96 -6.96
CA PRO A 138 36.22 10.98 -7.50
C PRO A 138 35.42 9.79 -8.03
N ALA A 139 35.78 9.32 -9.19
CA ALA A 139 35.20 8.19 -9.91
C ALA A 139 35.27 6.89 -9.11
N ILE A 140 34.51 6.80 -7.99
CA ILE A 140 34.33 5.54 -7.25
C ILE A 140 33.45 4.58 -8.04
N PHE A 141 32.89 5.03 -9.17
CA PHE A 141 31.97 4.28 -10.02
C PHE A 141 32.36 4.25 -11.51
N GLU A 142 33.65 4.46 -11.87
CA GLU A 142 34.08 4.26 -13.25
C GLU A 142 33.84 2.82 -13.73
N ASP A 143 33.80 1.84 -12.82
CA ASP A 143 33.47 0.43 -13.15
C ASP A 143 31.99 0.08 -13.10
N ALA A 144 31.14 0.99 -12.66
CA ALA A 144 29.69 0.82 -12.65
C ALA A 144 29.01 1.66 -13.73
N LEU A 145 29.47 1.52 -14.96
CA LEU A 145 28.74 2.02 -16.12
C LEU A 145 27.37 1.36 -16.15
N LEU A 146 26.35 2.13 -15.76
CA LEU A 146 24.94 1.74 -15.87
C LEU A 146 24.50 1.59 -17.33
N TRP A 147 25.39 1.85 -18.26
CA TRP A 147 25.16 1.87 -19.70
C TRP A 147 26.24 1.09 -20.42
N ASP A 148 25.85 0.16 -21.27
CA ASP A 148 26.77 -0.49 -22.21
C ASP A 148 27.30 0.49 -23.25
N GLU A 149 26.60 1.61 -23.49
CA GLU A 149 26.95 2.69 -24.40
C GLU A 149 26.76 4.06 -23.70
N LYS A 150 27.53 5.06 -24.13
CA LYS A 150 27.35 6.42 -23.60
C LYS A 150 25.99 6.98 -23.98
N PRO A 151 25.27 7.65 -23.04
CA PRO A 151 23.98 8.25 -23.35
C PRO A 151 24.10 9.27 -24.48
N SER A 152 23.12 9.29 -25.36
CA SER A 152 22.99 10.32 -26.39
C SER A 152 22.60 11.67 -25.79
N GLN A 153 22.72 12.75 -26.56
CA GLN A 153 22.26 14.07 -26.10
C GLN A 153 20.78 14.06 -25.76
N ASN A 154 19.96 13.36 -26.56
CA ASN A 154 18.52 13.22 -26.28
C ASN A 154 18.26 12.49 -24.95
N ASP A 155 19.04 11.49 -24.58
CA ASP A 155 18.91 10.80 -23.30
C ASP A 155 19.28 11.74 -22.15
N LEU A 156 20.31 12.57 -22.30
CA LEU A 156 20.71 13.56 -21.31
C LEU A 156 19.62 14.63 -21.11
N ASP A 157 18.97 15.08 -22.18
CA ASP A 157 17.90 16.06 -22.11
C ASP A 157 16.69 15.48 -21.34
N VAL A 158 16.34 14.22 -21.60
CA VAL A 158 15.26 13.51 -20.86
C VAL A 158 15.62 13.36 -19.38
N LEU A 159 16.85 12.94 -19.07
CA LEU A 159 17.31 12.80 -17.67
C LEU A 159 17.29 14.14 -16.93
N THR A 160 17.65 15.22 -17.62
CA THR A 160 17.62 16.57 -17.04
C THR A 160 16.19 16.98 -16.72
N GLU A 161 15.24 16.79 -17.65
CA GLU A 161 13.82 17.05 -17.41
C GLU A 161 13.26 16.22 -16.24
N MET A 162 13.63 14.94 -16.15
CA MET A 162 13.24 14.08 -15.02
C MET A 162 13.77 14.62 -13.69
N SER A 163 15.04 15.07 -13.65
CA SER A 163 15.66 15.64 -12.46
C SER A 163 14.97 16.94 -12.02
N GLU A 164 14.64 17.81 -12.97
CA GLU A 164 13.89 19.04 -12.73
C GLU A 164 12.48 18.76 -12.20
N ASN A 165 11.77 17.81 -12.80
CA ASN A 165 10.43 17.41 -12.37
C ASN A 165 10.44 16.83 -10.97
N TYR A 166 11.43 16.01 -10.62
CA TYR A 166 11.60 15.49 -9.28
C TYR A 166 11.89 16.60 -8.26
N SER A 167 12.83 17.49 -8.56
CA SER A 167 13.23 18.60 -7.69
C SER A 167 12.08 19.58 -7.46
N ALA A 168 11.21 19.76 -8.46
CA ALA A 168 10.02 20.60 -8.37
C ALA A 168 8.80 19.86 -7.74
N THR A 169 8.98 18.66 -7.23
CA THR A 169 7.91 17.80 -6.68
C THR A 169 6.73 17.55 -7.64
N ARG A 170 6.97 17.63 -8.94
CA ARG A 170 6.00 17.33 -9.99
C ARG A 170 5.94 15.83 -10.33
N TRP A 171 6.97 15.09 -9.95
CA TRP A 171 7.11 13.66 -10.15
C TRP A 171 7.66 12.98 -8.89
N SER A 172 7.12 11.80 -8.57
CA SER A 172 7.48 11.04 -7.35
C SER A 172 8.75 10.20 -7.47
N GLY A 173 9.28 10.05 -8.68
CA GLY A 173 10.35 9.11 -9.01
C GLY A 173 9.84 7.74 -9.42
N GLU A 174 8.54 7.52 -9.51
CA GLU A 174 7.97 6.26 -9.98
C GLU A 174 8.12 6.08 -11.50
N ILE A 175 8.61 4.90 -11.93
CA ILE A 175 8.81 4.59 -13.34
C ILE A 175 7.46 4.49 -14.07
N ASP A 176 6.42 4.01 -13.39
CA ASP A 176 5.10 3.83 -13.99
C ASP A 176 4.46 5.15 -14.44
N ASP A 177 4.78 6.25 -13.78
CA ASP A 177 4.28 7.59 -14.11
C ASP A 177 4.93 8.15 -15.40
N LEU A 178 6.03 7.54 -15.88
CA LEU A 178 6.71 7.96 -17.11
C LEU A 178 6.12 7.30 -18.38
N ILE A 179 5.34 6.23 -18.22
CA ILE A 179 4.82 5.40 -19.32
C ILE A 179 3.36 5.78 -19.65
N SER A 180 2.75 6.59 -18.80
CA SER A 180 1.38 7.09 -18.97
C SER A 180 1.39 8.46 -19.66
#